data_388540912df12a1b848efc6a99110b29
#
_entry.id   388540912df12a1b848efc6a99110b29
#
_cell.length_a   1.000
_cell.length_b   1.000
_cell.length_c   1.000
_cell.angle_alpha   90.00
_cell.angle_beta   90.00
_cell.angle_gamma   90.00
#
_symmetry.space_group_name_H-M   'P 1'
#
loop_
_entity.id
_entity.type
_entity.pdbx_description
1 polymer ?
#
loop_
_entity_poly.entity_id
_entity_poly.type
_entity_poly.pdbx_seq_one_letter_code
_entity_poly.pdbx_strand_id
1 'polypeptide(L)'
;MNRHGRSTDLLQAVYNINEYQKTYLIDRAVHEANFNFNHKKVALLGLAFKKHTNDMRDSSALKVVESLLARGVTEIRAYDPLAADEAQRNWFNPEKNHLFERITYHETAKEAIEGSNAVFISTDWEEFRGLSRTIEKAVKPPYLIIDGRRMIPDYDALVAKGYEFLAVGGTHLKPEKKASKSENGSLSEEKSRQLLTEQS
;
A
#
# COMPACT_ATOMS: atom_id res chain seq x y z
N MET A 1 -0.58 -5.00 37.52
CA MET A 1 -0.23 -4.80 38.94
C MET A 1 1.29 -4.95 39.08
N ASN A 2 2.01 -3.84 39.28
CA ASN A 2 3.47 -3.82 39.44
C ASN A 2 3.88 -4.49 40.78
N ARG A 3 4.29 -5.75 40.73
CA ARG A 3 4.70 -6.49 41.95
C ARG A 3 5.97 -5.97 42.62
N HIS A 4 6.71 -4.99 42.06
CA HIS A 4 7.99 -4.52 42.56
C HIS A 4 8.17 -3.00 42.58
N GLY A 5 7.13 -2.19 42.48
CA GLY A 5 7.19 -0.72 42.60
C GLY A 5 8.10 -0.01 41.56
N ARG A 6 8.51 -0.69 40.48
CA ARG A 6 9.34 -0.10 39.43
C ARG A 6 8.44 0.44 38.32
N SER A 7 8.76 1.64 37.82
CA SER A 7 8.08 2.21 36.68
C SER A 7 8.29 1.33 35.44
N THR A 8 7.20 1.03 34.75
CA THR A 8 7.20 0.31 33.46
C THR A 8 6.94 1.26 32.28
N ASP A 9 7.00 2.57 32.53
CA ASP A 9 6.61 3.60 31.56
C ASP A 9 7.39 3.50 30.25
N LEU A 10 8.71 3.23 30.34
CA LEU A 10 9.54 3.02 29.15
C LEU A 10 9.09 1.81 28.33
N LEU A 11 8.83 0.68 28.98
CA LEU A 11 8.38 -0.54 28.31
C LEU A 11 7.00 -0.34 27.69
N GLN A 12 6.11 0.37 28.38
CA GLN A 12 4.79 0.71 27.86
C GLN A 12 4.89 1.65 26.65
N ALA A 13 5.79 2.63 26.69
CA ALA A 13 6.04 3.54 25.57
C ALA A 13 6.56 2.78 24.35
N VAL A 14 7.51 1.87 24.53
CA VAL A 14 8.05 1.01 23.45
C VAL A 14 6.93 0.14 22.85
N TYR A 15 6.11 -0.49 23.70
CA TYR A 15 4.97 -1.29 23.26
C TYR A 15 4.01 -0.46 22.42
N ASN A 16 3.61 0.71 22.90
CA ASN A 16 2.67 1.59 22.22
C ASN A 16 3.21 2.06 20.85
N ILE A 17 4.51 2.38 20.78
CA ILE A 17 5.15 2.73 19.51
C ILE A 17 5.12 1.55 18.54
N ASN A 18 5.43 0.34 18.99
CA ASN A 18 5.40 -0.85 18.13
C ASN A 18 3.98 -1.14 17.60
N GLU A 19 2.96 -1.02 18.43
CA GLU A 19 1.57 -1.17 18.01
C GLU A 19 1.18 -0.12 16.96
N TYR A 20 1.55 1.14 17.18
CA TYR A 20 1.30 2.22 16.23
C TYR A 20 2.00 1.98 14.88
N GLN A 21 3.24 1.50 14.88
CA GLN A 21 3.99 1.24 13.66
C GLN A 21 3.33 0.18 12.76
N LYS A 22 2.54 -0.74 13.30
CA LYS A 22 1.85 -1.78 12.52
C LYS A 22 0.84 -1.20 11.52
N THR A 23 0.22 -0.05 11.80
CA THR A 23 -0.77 0.62 10.95
C THR A 23 -0.30 1.95 10.37
N TYR A 24 0.86 2.44 10.80
CA TYR A 24 1.39 3.75 10.43
C TYR A 24 1.39 4.04 8.92
N LEU A 25 1.76 3.05 8.10
CA LEU A 25 1.76 3.23 6.65
C LEU A 25 0.35 3.34 6.05
N ILE A 26 -0.66 2.75 6.68
CA ILE A 26 -2.06 2.94 6.26
C ILE A 26 -2.50 4.37 6.53
N ASP A 27 -2.15 4.92 7.70
CA ASP A 27 -2.46 6.29 8.05
C ASP A 27 -1.74 7.26 7.10
N ARG A 28 -0.48 6.99 6.77
CA ARG A 28 0.27 7.77 5.77
C ARG A 28 -0.34 7.69 4.38
N ALA A 29 -0.83 6.53 3.95
CA ALA A 29 -1.52 6.39 2.68
C ALA A 29 -2.76 7.31 2.60
N VAL A 30 -3.52 7.44 3.70
CA VAL A 30 -4.65 8.36 3.78
C VAL A 30 -4.20 9.82 3.76
N HIS A 31 -3.21 10.18 4.57
CA HIS A 31 -2.85 11.60 4.78
C HIS A 31 -1.88 12.16 3.73
N GLU A 32 -0.92 11.35 3.26
CA GLU A 32 0.11 11.81 2.32
C GLU A 32 -0.26 11.49 0.86
N ALA A 33 -0.79 10.27 0.58
CA ALA A 33 -1.21 9.89 -0.75
C ALA A 33 -2.68 10.26 -1.06
N ASN A 34 -3.44 10.77 -0.09
CA ASN A 34 -4.88 11.02 -0.20
C ASN A 34 -5.65 9.77 -0.67
N PHE A 35 -5.17 8.59 -0.28
CA PHE A 35 -5.76 7.34 -0.71
C PHE A 35 -6.99 6.99 0.14
N ASN A 36 -8.16 6.98 -0.48
CA ASN A 36 -9.39 6.56 0.18
C ASN A 36 -9.57 5.05 0.03
N PHE A 37 -9.45 4.31 1.12
CA PHE A 37 -9.63 2.86 1.16
C PHE A 37 -11.09 2.41 1.01
N ASN A 38 -12.06 3.29 1.26
CA ASN A 38 -13.47 2.93 1.18
C ASN A 38 -13.84 2.45 -0.24
N HIS A 39 -14.52 1.31 -0.29
CA HIS A 39 -14.90 0.62 -1.53
C HIS A 39 -13.72 0.17 -2.42
N LYS A 40 -12.51 0.07 -1.87
CA LYS A 40 -11.35 -0.43 -2.60
C LYS A 40 -11.09 -1.90 -2.31
N LYS A 41 -10.36 -2.54 -3.24
CA LYS A 41 -9.75 -3.86 -3.06
C LYS A 41 -8.25 -3.66 -2.80
N VAL A 42 -7.72 -4.31 -1.79
CA VAL A 42 -6.31 -4.17 -1.40
C VAL A 42 -5.63 -5.53 -1.41
N ALA A 43 -4.54 -5.66 -2.15
CA ALA A 43 -3.67 -6.82 -2.04
C ALA A 43 -2.83 -6.72 -0.74
N LEU A 44 -2.86 -7.77 0.08
CA LEU A 44 -2.03 -7.88 1.29
C LEU A 44 -1.06 -9.04 1.12
N LEU A 45 0.21 -8.71 0.99
CA LEU A 45 1.28 -9.68 0.76
C LEU A 45 2.11 -9.88 2.04
N GLY A 46 2.09 -11.12 2.53
CA GLY A 46 2.67 -11.50 3.80
C GLY A 46 1.69 -11.39 4.95
N LEU A 47 1.43 -12.52 5.60
CA LEU A 47 0.54 -12.65 6.75
C LEU A 47 1.30 -13.05 8.00
N ALA A 48 2.38 -13.86 7.84
CA ALA A 48 3.23 -14.29 8.93
C ALA A 48 3.97 -13.14 9.60
N PHE A 49 4.34 -13.33 10.87
CA PHE A 49 5.17 -12.39 11.64
C PHE A 49 6.53 -12.13 10.98
N LYS A 50 7.13 -13.16 10.39
CA LYS A 50 8.39 -13.12 9.62
C LYS A 50 8.40 -14.20 8.57
N LYS A 51 9.30 -14.08 7.59
CA LYS A 51 9.52 -15.10 6.57
C LYS A 51 9.91 -16.48 7.16
N HIS A 52 9.69 -17.54 6.38
CA HIS A 52 9.99 -18.93 6.72
C HIS A 52 9.24 -19.49 7.92
N THR A 53 8.05 -18.95 8.21
CA THR A 53 7.15 -19.46 9.23
C THR A 53 5.69 -19.17 8.86
N ASN A 54 4.78 -19.95 9.40
CA ASN A 54 3.33 -19.67 9.39
C ASN A 54 2.84 -18.99 10.69
N ASP A 55 3.75 -18.65 11.61
CA ASP A 55 3.40 -18.02 12.89
C ASP A 55 2.88 -16.60 12.68
N MET A 56 1.64 -16.38 13.08
CA MET A 56 0.96 -15.09 12.97
C MET A 56 0.90 -14.31 14.29
N ARG A 57 1.40 -14.86 15.38
CA ARG A 57 1.42 -14.17 16.67
C ARG A 57 2.23 -12.87 16.54
N ASP A 58 1.63 -11.74 16.94
CA ASP A 58 2.22 -10.40 16.79
C ASP A 58 2.50 -9.94 15.35
N SER A 59 2.01 -10.66 14.35
CA SER A 59 2.13 -10.21 12.96
C SER A 59 1.49 -8.84 12.77
N SER A 60 2.17 -7.95 12.04
CA SER A 60 1.61 -6.67 11.62
C SER A 60 0.36 -6.84 10.74
N ALA A 61 0.26 -7.95 10.00
CA ALA A 61 -0.90 -8.25 9.16
C ALA A 61 -2.23 -8.26 9.95
N LEU A 62 -2.20 -8.68 11.24
CA LEU A 62 -3.39 -8.68 12.09
C LEU A 62 -3.98 -7.26 12.20
N LYS A 63 -3.14 -6.28 12.52
CA LYS A 63 -3.55 -4.88 12.66
C LYS A 63 -3.84 -4.21 11.32
N VAL A 64 -3.11 -4.59 10.28
CA VAL A 64 -3.34 -4.11 8.91
C VAL A 64 -4.73 -4.52 8.45
N VAL A 65 -5.11 -5.80 8.60
CA VAL A 65 -6.45 -6.31 8.24
C VAL A 65 -7.54 -5.56 9.01
N GLU A 66 -7.44 -5.47 10.35
CA GLU A 66 -8.40 -4.72 11.16
C GLU A 66 -8.55 -3.27 10.68
N SER A 67 -7.44 -2.60 10.40
CA SER A 67 -7.40 -1.22 9.96
C SER A 67 -8.02 -1.02 8.56
N LEU A 68 -7.75 -1.93 7.62
CA LEU A 68 -8.33 -1.89 6.27
C LEU A 68 -9.84 -2.13 6.30
N LEU A 69 -10.31 -3.13 7.07
CA LEU A 69 -11.74 -3.42 7.23
C LEU A 69 -12.48 -2.24 7.86
N ALA A 70 -11.91 -1.63 8.90
CA ALA A 70 -12.47 -0.43 9.55
C ALA A 70 -12.57 0.77 8.59
N ARG A 71 -11.73 0.84 7.54
CA ARG A 71 -11.76 1.87 6.50
C ARG A 71 -12.67 1.53 5.32
N GLY A 72 -13.42 0.44 5.40
CA GLY A 72 -14.46 0.10 4.43
C GLY A 72 -13.93 -0.52 3.12
N VAL A 73 -12.78 -1.20 3.14
CA VAL A 73 -12.36 -1.99 1.98
C VAL A 73 -13.40 -3.04 1.66
N THR A 74 -13.66 -3.29 0.37
CA THR A 74 -14.61 -4.32 -0.06
C THR A 74 -13.99 -5.70 -0.11
N GLU A 75 -12.68 -5.77 -0.36
CA GLU A 75 -11.96 -7.04 -0.45
C GLU A 75 -10.49 -6.84 -0.05
N ILE A 76 -9.98 -7.73 0.80
CA ILE A 76 -8.56 -7.90 1.09
C ILE A 76 -8.11 -9.16 0.36
N ARG A 77 -7.27 -9.01 -0.65
CA ARG A 77 -6.73 -10.10 -1.47
C ARG A 77 -5.41 -10.53 -0.87
N ALA A 78 -5.47 -11.55 -0.01
CA ALA A 78 -4.34 -11.97 0.81
C ALA A 78 -3.49 -13.03 0.12
N TYR A 79 -2.18 -12.93 0.26
CA TYR A 79 -1.23 -13.94 -0.13
C TYR A 79 -0.08 -14.05 0.88
N ASP A 80 0.25 -15.25 1.25
CA ASP A 80 1.46 -15.60 2.02
C ASP A 80 1.91 -17.02 1.64
N PRO A 81 3.19 -17.27 1.38
CA PRO A 81 3.70 -18.60 0.98
C PRO A 81 3.41 -19.72 1.96
N LEU A 82 3.27 -19.44 3.26
CA LEU A 82 3.11 -20.46 4.30
C LEU A 82 1.94 -20.21 5.27
N ALA A 83 1.50 -18.98 5.45
CA ALA A 83 0.57 -18.62 6.53
C ALA A 83 -0.88 -18.50 6.09
N ALA A 84 -1.23 -18.70 4.82
CA ALA A 84 -2.60 -18.53 4.32
C ALA A 84 -3.61 -19.43 5.05
N ASP A 85 -3.32 -20.72 5.18
CA ASP A 85 -4.17 -21.68 5.90
C ASP A 85 -4.32 -21.36 7.39
N GLU A 86 -3.22 -21.00 8.05
CA GLU A 86 -3.22 -20.59 9.45
C GLU A 86 -4.05 -19.33 9.67
N ALA A 87 -3.90 -18.34 8.76
CA ALA A 87 -4.67 -17.11 8.77
C ALA A 87 -6.16 -17.38 8.67
N GLN A 88 -6.58 -18.17 7.69
CA GLN A 88 -7.98 -18.46 7.43
C GLN A 88 -8.65 -19.23 8.58
N ARG A 89 -7.97 -20.24 9.10
CA ARG A 89 -8.58 -21.13 10.13
C ARG A 89 -8.59 -20.50 11.51
N ASN A 90 -7.50 -19.87 11.91
CA ASN A 90 -7.27 -19.53 13.31
C ASN A 90 -7.40 -18.02 13.61
N TRP A 91 -7.09 -17.15 12.64
CA TRP A 91 -7.01 -15.70 12.86
C TRP A 91 -8.15 -14.93 12.20
N PHE A 92 -8.40 -15.13 10.92
CA PHE A 92 -9.39 -14.42 10.14
C PHE A 92 -10.57 -15.34 9.75
N ASN A 93 -11.05 -16.13 10.70
CA ASN A 93 -12.18 -17.02 10.50
C ASN A 93 -13.49 -16.22 10.47
N PRO A 94 -14.30 -16.29 9.40
CA PRO A 94 -15.59 -15.61 9.28
C PRO A 94 -16.58 -15.96 10.41
N GLU A 95 -16.52 -17.17 10.99
CA GLU A 95 -17.34 -17.55 12.11
C GLU A 95 -17.08 -16.71 13.38
N LYS A 96 -15.85 -16.16 13.51
CA LYS A 96 -15.48 -15.27 14.62
C LYS A 96 -15.85 -13.82 14.35
N ASN A 97 -15.80 -13.40 13.10
CA ASN A 97 -16.15 -12.04 12.67
C ASN A 97 -16.55 -12.06 11.19
N HIS A 98 -17.79 -11.74 10.88
CA HIS A 98 -18.34 -11.71 9.52
C HIS A 98 -17.58 -10.78 8.56
N LEU A 99 -16.89 -9.75 9.05
CA LEU A 99 -16.06 -8.88 8.20
C LEU A 99 -14.91 -9.64 7.53
N PHE A 100 -14.50 -10.78 8.07
CA PHE A 100 -13.46 -11.62 7.49
C PHE A 100 -13.91 -12.35 6.21
N GLU A 101 -15.21 -12.38 5.89
CA GLU A 101 -15.73 -12.79 4.58
C GLU A 101 -15.17 -11.93 3.43
N ARG A 102 -14.69 -10.72 3.72
CA ARG A 102 -14.05 -9.83 2.75
C ARG A 102 -12.59 -10.19 2.45
N ILE A 103 -12.06 -11.23 3.07
CA ILE A 103 -10.68 -11.68 2.84
C ILE A 103 -10.72 -12.88 1.89
N THR A 104 -10.06 -12.73 0.74
CA THR A 104 -9.86 -13.82 -0.23
C THR A 104 -8.39 -14.23 -0.21
N TYR A 105 -8.13 -15.53 -0.26
CA TYR A 105 -6.78 -16.08 -0.25
C TYR A 105 -6.39 -16.51 -1.66
N HIS A 106 -5.18 -16.18 -2.06
CA HIS A 106 -4.64 -16.44 -3.39
C HIS A 106 -3.40 -17.30 -3.31
N GLU A 107 -3.14 -18.05 -4.38
CA GLU A 107 -1.99 -18.97 -4.47
C GLU A 107 -0.69 -18.26 -4.87
N THR A 108 -0.78 -17.03 -5.42
CA THR A 108 0.36 -16.24 -5.86
C THR A 108 0.19 -14.77 -5.56
N ALA A 109 1.32 -14.07 -5.36
CA ALA A 109 1.32 -12.61 -5.22
C ALA A 109 0.71 -11.93 -6.44
N LYS A 110 0.89 -12.48 -7.65
CA LYS A 110 0.31 -11.96 -8.89
C LYS A 110 -1.21 -11.97 -8.83
N GLU A 111 -1.82 -13.10 -8.49
CA GLU A 111 -3.27 -13.21 -8.36
C GLU A 111 -3.84 -12.26 -7.30
N ALA A 112 -3.15 -12.12 -6.16
CA ALA A 112 -3.57 -11.17 -5.14
C ALA A 112 -3.55 -9.71 -5.65
N ILE A 113 -2.54 -9.32 -6.43
CA ILE A 113 -2.39 -7.98 -7.00
C ILE A 113 -3.41 -7.72 -8.11
N GLU A 114 -3.72 -8.69 -8.96
CA GLU A 114 -4.68 -8.56 -10.07
C GLU A 114 -6.05 -8.11 -9.56
N GLY A 115 -6.58 -7.03 -10.14
CA GLY A 115 -7.89 -6.48 -9.77
C GLY A 115 -7.92 -5.71 -8.45
N SER A 116 -6.78 -5.53 -7.76
CA SER A 116 -6.68 -4.65 -6.58
C SER A 116 -6.45 -3.18 -6.98
N ASN A 117 -6.65 -2.27 -6.03
CA ASN A 117 -6.42 -0.84 -6.20
C ASN A 117 -5.14 -0.36 -5.52
N ALA A 118 -4.61 -1.15 -4.60
CA ALA A 118 -3.35 -0.91 -3.92
C ALA A 118 -2.76 -2.25 -3.45
N VAL A 119 -1.45 -2.29 -3.20
CA VAL A 119 -0.77 -3.41 -2.56
C VAL A 119 -0.10 -2.96 -1.27
N PHE A 120 -0.22 -3.78 -0.21
CA PHE A 120 0.50 -3.63 1.05
C PHE A 120 1.42 -4.82 1.26
N ILE A 121 2.73 -4.59 1.43
CA ILE A 121 3.72 -5.63 1.73
C ILE A 121 4.01 -5.60 3.23
N SER A 122 3.63 -6.68 3.93
CA SER A 122 3.68 -6.78 5.39
C SER A 122 4.80 -7.67 5.92
N THR A 123 5.29 -8.64 5.11
CA THR A 123 6.35 -9.58 5.49
C THR A 123 7.46 -9.58 4.45
N ASP A 124 8.70 -9.87 4.88
CA ASP A 124 9.92 -9.74 4.06
C ASP A 124 10.29 -11.04 3.30
N TRP A 125 9.31 -11.68 2.66
CA TRP A 125 9.55 -12.85 1.80
C TRP A 125 10.46 -12.49 0.62
N GLU A 126 11.44 -13.33 0.32
CA GLU A 126 12.42 -13.08 -0.75
C GLU A 126 11.79 -12.88 -2.12
N GLU A 127 10.71 -13.59 -2.42
CA GLU A 127 9.99 -13.47 -3.68
C GLU A 127 9.38 -12.08 -3.91
N PHE A 128 9.13 -11.33 -2.83
CA PHE A 128 8.59 -9.96 -2.96
C PHE A 128 9.62 -8.96 -3.47
N ARG A 129 10.91 -9.29 -3.53
CA ARG A 129 11.95 -8.44 -4.15
C ARG A 129 11.77 -8.28 -5.65
N GLY A 130 11.12 -9.22 -6.31
CA GLY A 130 10.87 -9.20 -7.76
C GLY A 130 9.50 -8.65 -8.16
N LEU A 131 8.74 -8.07 -7.24
CA LEU A 131 7.35 -7.67 -7.47
C LEU A 131 7.16 -6.55 -8.49
N SER A 132 8.15 -5.72 -8.78
CA SER A 132 8.03 -4.61 -9.74
C SER A 132 7.49 -5.08 -11.08
N ARG A 133 8.07 -6.13 -11.64
CA ARG A 133 7.61 -6.71 -12.92
C ARG A 133 6.22 -7.33 -12.83
N THR A 134 5.89 -7.92 -11.70
CA THR A 134 4.57 -8.50 -11.45
C THR A 134 3.51 -7.42 -11.37
N ILE A 135 3.77 -6.33 -10.63
CA ILE A 135 2.88 -5.17 -10.51
C ILE A 135 2.63 -4.55 -11.89
N GLU A 136 3.67 -4.29 -12.68
CA GLU A 136 3.54 -3.70 -14.01
C GLU A 136 2.69 -4.53 -14.98
N LYS A 137 2.73 -5.85 -14.84
CA LYS A 137 1.93 -6.77 -15.68
C LYS A 137 0.50 -6.91 -15.18
N ALA A 138 0.29 -6.89 -13.85
CA ALA A 138 -1.00 -7.19 -13.23
C ALA A 138 -1.93 -5.98 -13.16
N VAL A 139 -1.38 -4.77 -12.97
CA VAL A 139 -2.18 -3.55 -12.78
C VAL A 139 -1.59 -2.36 -13.52
N LYS A 140 -2.41 -1.32 -13.72
CA LYS A 140 -2.00 -0.07 -14.38
C LYS A 140 -2.10 1.12 -13.42
N PRO A 141 -1.30 2.17 -13.61
CA PRO A 141 -1.47 3.42 -12.88
C PRO A 141 -2.84 4.07 -13.15
N PRO A 142 -3.41 4.81 -12.20
CA PRO A 142 -2.86 5.08 -10.88
C PRO A 142 -3.01 3.88 -9.92
N TYR A 143 -1.95 3.53 -9.23
CA TYR A 143 -1.91 2.41 -8.29
C TYR A 143 -0.95 2.71 -7.16
N LEU A 144 -1.37 2.47 -5.90
CA LEU A 144 -0.56 2.74 -4.72
C LEU A 144 0.16 1.47 -4.23
N ILE A 145 1.47 1.59 -4.07
CA ILE A 145 2.33 0.55 -3.53
C ILE A 145 2.76 0.97 -2.12
N ILE A 146 2.41 0.18 -1.11
CA ILE A 146 2.73 0.41 0.29
C ILE A 146 3.72 -0.67 0.73
N ASP A 147 4.99 -0.32 0.82
CA ASP A 147 6.06 -1.27 1.14
C ASP A 147 6.52 -1.13 2.59
N GLY A 148 5.95 -1.96 3.46
CA GLY A 148 6.26 -2.01 4.88
C GLY A 148 7.61 -2.67 5.22
N ARG A 149 8.28 -3.27 4.24
CA ARG A 149 9.49 -4.07 4.45
C ARG A 149 10.65 -3.71 3.54
N ARG A 150 10.50 -2.65 2.70
CA ARG A 150 11.50 -2.23 1.70
C ARG A 150 11.93 -3.37 0.77
N MET A 151 10.92 -4.08 0.25
CA MET A 151 11.13 -5.24 -0.61
C MET A 151 11.31 -4.86 -2.09
N ILE A 152 10.90 -3.68 -2.50
CA ILE A 152 10.97 -3.21 -3.88
C ILE A 152 12.15 -2.25 -4.05
N PRO A 153 13.31 -2.72 -4.56
CA PRO A 153 14.50 -1.88 -4.66
C PRO A 153 14.46 -0.89 -5.84
N ASP A 154 13.72 -1.20 -6.90
CA ASP A 154 13.60 -0.45 -8.15
C ASP A 154 12.32 0.40 -8.21
N TYR A 155 11.87 0.91 -7.06
CA TYR A 155 10.64 1.70 -6.93
C TYR A 155 10.66 2.98 -7.78
N ASP A 156 11.83 3.59 -8.00
CA ASP A 156 11.96 4.80 -8.85
C ASP A 156 11.47 4.54 -10.28
N ALA A 157 11.76 3.34 -10.82
CA ALA A 157 11.29 2.95 -12.14
C ALA A 157 9.75 2.80 -12.19
N LEU A 158 9.13 2.35 -11.11
CA LEU A 158 7.67 2.28 -10.99
C LEU A 158 7.06 3.69 -10.90
N VAL A 159 7.64 4.56 -10.09
CA VAL A 159 7.18 5.95 -9.95
C VAL A 159 7.27 6.70 -11.30
N ALA A 160 8.36 6.53 -12.04
CA ALA A 160 8.51 7.10 -13.38
C ALA A 160 7.44 6.60 -14.39
N LYS A 161 6.87 5.41 -14.15
CA LYS A 161 5.77 4.83 -14.95
C LYS A 161 4.37 5.23 -14.46
N GLY A 162 4.27 6.04 -13.42
CA GLY A 162 3.00 6.57 -12.95
C GLY A 162 2.41 5.88 -11.71
N TYR A 163 3.14 4.95 -11.08
CA TYR A 163 2.74 4.35 -9.81
C TYR A 163 3.08 5.27 -8.65
N GLU A 164 2.29 5.20 -7.58
CA GLU A 164 2.60 5.88 -6.33
C GLU A 164 3.27 4.90 -5.37
N PHE A 165 4.29 5.36 -4.64
CA PHE A 165 5.07 4.51 -3.75
C PHE A 165 5.22 5.11 -2.36
N LEU A 166 4.93 4.31 -1.35
CA LEU A 166 5.03 4.68 0.06
C LEU A 166 5.78 3.56 0.81
N ALA A 167 6.86 3.89 1.48
CA ALA A 167 7.62 2.91 2.25
C ALA A 167 7.92 3.37 3.68
N VAL A 168 8.23 2.40 4.54
CA VAL A 168 8.70 2.69 5.90
C VAL A 168 10.00 3.50 5.84
N GLY A 169 10.07 4.59 6.61
CA GLY A 169 11.25 5.47 6.67
C GLY A 169 11.55 6.25 5.38
N GLY A 170 10.62 6.30 4.42
CA GLY A 170 10.72 7.10 3.20
C GLY A 170 9.59 8.12 3.10
N THR A 171 9.71 9.08 2.18
CA THR A 171 8.63 10.00 1.81
C THR A 171 7.67 9.32 0.84
N HIS A 172 6.46 9.86 0.70
CA HIS A 172 5.55 9.47 -0.36
C HIS A 172 6.10 9.93 -1.70
N LEU A 173 6.27 9.01 -2.63
CA LEU A 173 6.73 9.27 -3.99
C LEU A 173 5.54 9.16 -4.95
N LYS A 174 5.35 10.18 -5.75
CA LYS A 174 4.29 10.25 -6.76
C LYS A 174 4.89 10.65 -8.12
N PRO A 175 4.28 10.22 -9.23
CA PRO A 175 4.72 10.62 -10.56
C PRO A 175 4.69 12.13 -10.70
N GLU A 176 5.71 12.70 -11.36
CA GLU A 176 5.67 14.10 -11.74
C GLU A 176 4.48 14.33 -12.67
N LYS A 177 3.66 15.35 -12.37
CA LYS A 177 2.62 15.79 -13.29
C LYS A 177 3.34 16.29 -14.54
N LYS A 178 3.20 15.60 -15.67
CA LYS A 178 3.58 16.18 -16.97
C LYS A 178 2.86 17.51 -17.08
N ALA A 179 3.62 18.61 -17.08
CA ALA A 179 3.06 19.92 -17.35
C ALA A 179 2.29 19.80 -18.68
N SER A 180 0.99 20.02 -18.63
CA SER A 180 0.19 20.15 -19.84
C SER A 180 0.83 21.27 -20.63
N LYS A 181 1.41 20.96 -21.80
CA LYS A 181 1.76 21.99 -22.77
C LYS A 181 0.48 22.77 -23.00
N SER A 182 0.41 23.98 -22.45
CA SER A 182 -0.64 24.91 -22.80
C SER A 182 -0.51 25.21 -24.28
N GLU A 183 -1.49 24.79 -25.06
CA GLU A 183 -1.73 25.24 -26.45
C GLU A 183 -2.11 26.72 -26.45
N ASN A 184 -1.23 27.57 -25.96
CA ASN A 184 -1.43 29.03 -25.99
C ASN A 184 -0.26 29.73 -26.71
N GLY A 185 0.35 29.06 -27.69
CA GLY A 185 1.43 29.64 -28.52
C GLY A 185 1.02 30.12 -29.92
N SER A 186 -0.21 29.84 -30.39
CA SER A 186 -0.56 30.12 -31.79
C SER A 186 -1.51 31.31 -32.01
N LEU A 187 -2.11 31.88 -30.96
CA LEU A 187 -3.05 32.99 -31.09
C LEU A 187 -2.43 34.40 -30.99
N SER A 188 -1.18 34.50 -30.55
CA SER A 188 -0.50 35.81 -30.44
C SER A 188 0.28 36.21 -31.72
N GLU A 189 0.70 35.24 -32.52
CA GLU A 189 1.43 35.55 -33.77
C GLU A 189 0.49 35.87 -34.95
N GLU A 190 -0.69 35.31 -34.98
CA GLU A 190 -1.68 35.61 -36.02
C GLU A 190 -2.31 37.00 -35.85
N LYS A 191 -2.56 37.43 -34.61
CA LYS A 191 -3.04 38.82 -34.35
C LYS A 191 -2.01 39.90 -34.61
N SER A 192 -0.70 39.60 -34.45
CA SER A 192 0.37 40.55 -34.77
C SER A 192 0.60 40.68 -36.27
N ARG A 193 0.30 39.68 -37.09
CA ARG A 193 0.40 39.77 -38.56
C ARG A 193 -0.81 40.48 -39.18
N GLN A 194 -1.99 40.41 -38.65
CA GLN A 194 -3.18 41.13 -39.14
C GLN A 194 -3.11 42.66 -38.89
N LEU A 195 -2.47 43.13 -37.81
CA LEU A 195 -2.33 44.54 -37.50
C LEU A 195 -1.29 45.28 -38.35
N LEU A 196 -0.38 44.56 -39.03
CA LEU A 196 0.65 45.13 -39.91
C LEU A 196 0.20 45.27 -41.40
N THR A 197 -0.95 44.71 -41.75
CA THR A 197 -1.51 44.74 -43.11
C THR A 197 -2.58 45.83 -43.30
N GLU A 198 -3.05 46.47 -42.24
CA GLU A 198 -4.07 47.54 -42.32
C GLU A 198 -3.49 48.98 -42.27
N GLN A 199 -2.14 49.13 -42.32
CA GLN A 199 -1.48 50.44 -42.34
C GLN A 199 -0.56 50.65 -43.54
N SER A 200 -0.89 50.07 -44.71
CA SER A 200 -0.22 50.39 -45.95
C SER A 200 -1.21 50.87 -47.01
#